data_dec33aa184e07f6cb2f02b13a6bca105
#
_entry.id   dec33aa184e07f6cb2f02b13a6bca105
#
_cell.length_a   1.000
_cell.length_b   1.000
_cell.length_c   1.000
_cell.angle_alpha   90.00
_cell.angle_beta   90.00
_cell.angle_gamma   90.00
#
_symmetry.space_group_name_H-M   'P 1'
#
loop_
_entity.id
_entity.type
_entity.pdbx_description
1 polymer ?
#
loop_
_entity_poly.entity_id
_entity_poly.type
_entity_poly.pdbx_seq_one_letter_code
_entity_poly.pdbx_strand_id
1 'polypeptide(L)'
;MKVQEYISTVIDSIEQLPVKLIEEVIDTLHEARLSGKQIFIMGNGGSASTASHFVCDIAKNTRKEGWPHFKAIGLTDNMAIFSAYANDEGYDNVFAQQLASLISEGDVVIGISASGNSPNVLKAMEVAEQFQATRIGFTGFDGGKLGQMVDLHVHIPNNNYGQVEDIHMMLEHMAVNALQDRVQTDLPPKKRIFEDLPISAILAEETISQLFGKSTVVVEKQEPDKTPQESIELLYNISQELAERLDLHSMLERILLLTLQNLKAASGSIVVLDDDGHVIDGALAYGGEVQNRTTQQLADIIQQGLAGWVVENRQAALIPSTRDDPRWLPRTWEEGKSRSALSVPLMSQDRVVGVLTTVQPEADQFTRDDLALLTAIALTVSITGGARFKLKN
;
A
#
# COMPACT_ATOMS: atom_id res chain seq x y z
N MET A 1 17.85 -25.09 -41.52
CA MET A 1 16.50 -25.55 -41.11
C MET A 1 15.49 -25.00 -42.10
N LYS A 2 14.59 -25.83 -42.61
CA LYS A 2 13.48 -25.36 -43.47
C LYS A 2 12.34 -24.86 -42.60
N VAL A 3 11.50 -23.99 -43.12
CA VAL A 3 10.38 -23.40 -42.34
C VAL A 3 9.48 -24.50 -41.73
N GLN A 4 9.18 -25.53 -42.52
CA GLN A 4 8.35 -26.66 -42.05
C GLN A 4 9.00 -27.43 -40.89
N GLU A 5 10.31 -27.61 -40.93
CA GLU A 5 11.09 -28.25 -39.86
C GLU A 5 11.09 -27.39 -38.58
N TYR A 6 11.23 -26.07 -38.73
CA TYR A 6 11.13 -25.14 -37.60
C TYR A 6 9.79 -25.29 -36.87
N ILE A 7 8.68 -25.24 -37.64
CA ILE A 7 7.32 -25.38 -37.10
C ILE A 7 7.12 -26.70 -36.37
N SER A 8 7.55 -27.81 -37.01
CA SER A 8 7.43 -29.16 -36.41
C SER A 8 8.19 -29.23 -35.07
N THR A 9 9.42 -28.74 -35.00
CA THR A 9 10.23 -28.79 -33.78
C THR A 9 9.66 -27.92 -32.67
N VAL A 10 9.03 -26.76 -33.00
CA VAL A 10 8.34 -25.94 -32.01
C VAL A 10 7.12 -26.66 -31.45
N ILE A 11 6.31 -27.32 -32.31
CA ILE A 11 5.16 -28.15 -31.89
C ILE A 11 5.63 -29.27 -30.94
N ASP A 12 6.66 -30.04 -31.32
CA ASP A 12 7.19 -31.10 -30.49
C ASP A 12 7.66 -30.60 -29.11
N SER A 13 8.20 -29.38 -29.04
CA SER A 13 8.66 -28.78 -27.79
C SER A 13 7.48 -28.31 -26.92
N ILE A 14 6.40 -27.76 -27.54
CA ILE A 14 5.18 -27.33 -26.85
C ILE A 14 4.45 -28.53 -26.23
N GLU A 15 4.37 -29.66 -26.92
CA GLU A 15 3.73 -30.87 -26.42
C GLU A 15 4.41 -31.45 -25.18
N GLN A 16 5.69 -31.10 -24.94
CA GLN A 16 6.48 -31.53 -23.80
C GLN A 16 6.49 -30.53 -22.64
N LEU A 17 5.78 -29.43 -22.74
CA LEU A 17 5.74 -28.41 -21.67
C LEU A 17 5.18 -28.97 -20.35
N PRO A 18 5.77 -28.64 -19.21
CA PRO A 18 5.32 -29.11 -17.91
C PRO A 18 4.09 -28.31 -17.42
N VAL A 19 2.91 -28.64 -17.98
CA VAL A 19 1.66 -27.89 -17.75
C VAL A 19 1.39 -27.62 -16.28
N LYS A 20 1.54 -28.64 -15.42
CA LYS A 20 1.30 -28.46 -13.96
C LYS A 20 2.22 -27.43 -13.33
N LEU A 21 3.48 -27.40 -13.73
CA LEU A 21 4.45 -26.43 -13.21
C LEU A 21 4.14 -25.00 -13.73
N ILE A 22 3.64 -24.90 -14.97
CA ILE A 22 3.16 -23.62 -15.52
C ILE A 22 1.95 -23.11 -14.72
N GLU A 23 1.04 -24.01 -14.35
CA GLU A 23 -0.10 -23.69 -13.47
C GLU A 23 0.38 -23.23 -12.08
N GLU A 24 1.40 -23.86 -11.49
CA GLU A 24 2.02 -23.43 -10.22
C GLU A 24 2.66 -22.03 -10.33
N VAL A 25 3.31 -21.71 -11.45
CA VAL A 25 3.81 -20.37 -11.72
C VAL A 25 2.66 -19.35 -11.75
N ILE A 26 1.58 -19.67 -12.45
CA ILE A 26 0.38 -18.81 -12.54
C ILE A 26 -0.24 -18.61 -11.15
N ASP A 27 -0.33 -19.66 -10.34
CA ASP A 27 -0.80 -19.58 -8.95
C ASP A 27 0.07 -18.66 -8.11
N THR A 28 1.39 -18.84 -8.19
CA THR A 28 2.38 -18.01 -7.48
C THR A 28 2.25 -16.53 -7.84
N LEU A 29 2.09 -16.21 -9.13
CA LEU A 29 1.90 -14.84 -9.59
C LEU A 29 0.58 -14.27 -9.07
N HIS A 30 -0.50 -15.07 -9.09
CA HIS A 30 -1.79 -14.65 -8.57
C HIS A 30 -1.75 -14.38 -7.06
N GLU A 31 -1.10 -15.24 -6.27
CA GLU A 31 -0.91 -15.05 -4.84
C GLU A 31 -0.06 -13.81 -4.52
N ALA A 32 1.01 -13.56 -5.30
CA ALA A 32 1.80 -12.34 -5.19
C ALA A 32 0.94 -11.08 -5.42
N ARG A 33 0.06 -11.12 -6.44
CA ARG A 33 -0.92 -10.06 -6.69
C ARG A 33 -1.82 -9.82 -5.49
N LEU A 34 -2.42 -10.88 -4.93
CA LEU A 34 -3.36 -10.81 -3.81
C LEU A 34 -2.69 -10.32 -2.53
N SER A 35 -1.43 -10.69 -2.33
CA SER A 35 -0.61 -10.32 -1.17
C SER A 35 0.11 -8.98 -1.34
N GLY A 36 -0.07 -8.30 -2.51
CA GLY A 36 0.55 -7.02 -2.80
C GLY A 36 2.07 -7.07 -2.94
N LYS A 37 2.63 -8.25 -3.26
CA LYS A 37 4.05 -8.47 -3.50
C LYS A 37 4.47 -7.95 -4.88
N GLN A 38 5.77 -7.65 -5.02
CA GLN A 38 6.36 -7.23 -6.28
C GLN A 38 6.81 -8.44 -7.10
N ILE A 39 6.79 -8.29 -8.43
CA ILE A 39 7.26 -9.30 -9.38
C ILE A 39 8.35 -8.64 -10.23
N PHE A 40 9.59 -9.11 -10.08
CA PHE A 40 10.73 -8.66 -10.85
C PHE A 40 10.98 -9.60 -12.00
N ILE A 41 11.14 -9.08 -13.21
CA ILE A 41 11.36 -9.89 -14.42
C ILE A 41 12.62 -9.39 -15.13
N MET A 42 13.47 -10.34 -15.54
CA MET A 42 14.76 -10.02 -16.17
C MET A 42 15.19 -11.06 -17.20
N GLY A 43 16.02 -10.64 -18.13
CA GLY A 43 16.66 -11.46 -19.14
C GLY A 43 17.62 -10.63 -19.99
N ASN A 44 18.34 -11.29 -20.93
CA ASN A 44 19.25 -10.62 -21.85
C ASN A 44 18.78 -10.80 -23.30
N GLY A 45 19.05 -9.85 -24.19
CA GLY A 45 18.75 -9.95 -25.62
C GLY A 45 17.27 -10.22 -25.90
N GLY A 46 16.93 -11.32 -26.59
CA GLY A 46 15.55 -11.73 -26.84
C GLY A 46 14.80 -12.00 -25.55
N SER A 47 15.44 -12.62 -24.56
CA SER A 47 14.84 -12.81 -23.22
C SER A 47 14.57 -11.50 -22.48
N ALA A 48 15.33 -10.40 -22.75
CA ALA A 48 15.01 -9.07 -22.23
C ALA A 48 13.73 -8.51 -22.87
N SER A 49 13.56 -8.73 -24.19
CA SER A 49 12.34 -8.33 -24.88
C SER A 49 11.12 -9.07 -24.33
N THR A 50 11.23 -10.37 -24.08
CA THR A 50 10.19 -11.18 -23.40
C THR A 50 9.91 -10.66 -22.00
N ALA A 51 10.93 -10.32 -21.21
CA ALA A 51 10.76 -9.75 -19.87
C ALA A 51 9.96 -8.44 -19.88
N SER A 52 10.34 -7.51 -20.76
CA SER A 52 9.63 -6.22 -20.92
C SER A 52 8.20 -6.40 -21.42
N HIS A 53 7.96 -7.33 -22.35
CA HIS A 53 6.63 -7.67 -22.83
C HIS A 53 5.77 -8.23 -21.69
N PHE A 54 6.31 -9.18 -20.91
CA PHE A 54 5.60 -9.79 -19.80
C PHE A 54 5.20 -8.75 -18.74
N VAL A 55 6.10 -7.80 -18.39
CA VAL A 55 5.80 -6.68 -17.49
C VAL A 55 4.64 -5.84 -18.03
N CYS A 56 4.67 -5.50 -19.33
CA CYS A 56 3.60 -4.74 -19.96
C CYS A 56 2.26 -5.46 -19.85
N ASP A 57 2.22 -6.72 -20.22
CA ASP A 57 0.99 -7.49 -20.33
C ASP A 57 0.40 -7.86 -18.96
N ILE A 58 1.23 -8.29 -18.02
CA ILE A 58 0.76 -8.60 -16.68
C ILE A 58 0.25 -7.34 -15.95
N ALA A 59 0.90 -6.18 -16.13
CA ALA A 59 0.52 -4.94 -15.49
C ALA A 59 -0.74 -4.29 -16.10
N LYS A 60 -0.93 -4.39 -17.42
CA LYS A 60 -1.99 -3.71 -18.17
C LYS A 60 -3.17 -4.62 -18.46
N ASN A 61 -2.90 -5.81 -19.03
CA ASN A 61 -3.96 -6.64 -19.61
C ASN A 61 -4.77 -7.41 -18.56
N THR A 62 -4.19 -7.64 -17.36
CA THR A 62 -4.88 -8.32 -16.24
C THR A 62 -5.70 -7.39 -15.36
N ARG A 63 -5.80 -6.10 -15.70
CA ARG A 63 -6.57 -5.13 -14.91
C ARG A 63 -8.05 -5.47 -14.89
N LYS A 64 -8.61 -5.50 -13.70
CA LYS A 64 -10.04 -5.72 -13.46
C LYS A 64 -10.47 -4.89 -12.27
N GLU A 65 -11.59 -4.21 -12.36
CA GLU A 65 -12.20 -3.49 -11.26
C GLU A 65 -12.45 -4.41 -10.05
N GLY A 66 -12.15 -3.92 -8.86
CA GLY A 66 -12.24 -4.69 -7.61
C GLY A 66 -11.05 -5.63 -7.32
N TRP A 67 -10.08 -5.76 -8.25
CA TRP A 67 -8.90 -6.59 -8.07
C TRP A 67 -7.63 -5.75 -7.84
N PRO A 68 -6.68 -6.19 -7.00
CA PRO A 68 -5.40 -5.52 -6.87
C PRO A 68 -4.65 -5.54 -8.20
N HIS A 69 -3.86 -4.51 -8.46
CA HIS A 69 -2.99 -4.46 -9.63
C HIS A 69 -1.70 -5.24 -9.36
N PHE A 70 -1.15 -5.86 -10.40
CA PHE A 70 0.19 -6.41 -10.31
C PHE A 70 1.24 -5.29 -10.14
N LYS A 71 2.21 -5.53 -9.28
CA LYS A 71 3.40 -4.68 -9.10
C LYS A 71 4.57 -5.29 -9.85
N ALA A 72 4.49 -5.30 -11.18
CA ALA A 72 5.52 -5.87 -12.03
C ALA A 72 6.59 -4.84 -12.41
N ILE A 73 7.86 -5.22 -12.31
CA ILE A 73 9.03 -4.38 -12.57
C ILE A 73 9.99 -5.13 -13.48
N GLY A 74 10.29 -4.55 -14.66
CA GLY A 74 11.32 -5.05 -15.57
C GLY A 74 12.68 -4.48 -15.21
N LEU A 75 13.63 -5.36 -14.85
CA LEU A 75 14.99 -4.91 -14.56
C LEU A 75 15.79 -4.59 -15.83
N THR A 76 15.20 -4.85 -16.99
CA THR A 76 15.74 -4.51 -18.32
C THR A 76 15.28 -3.13 -18.85
N ASP A 77 14.26 -2.52 -18.20
CA ASP A 77 13.51 -1.40 -18.82
C ASP A 77 14.14 -0.03 -18.54
N ASN A 78 14.81 0.13 -17.41
CA ASN A 78 15.49 1.37 -17.07
C ASN A 78 16.95 1.35 -17.60
N MET A 79 17.13 1.74 -18.84
CA MET A 79 18.44 1.73 -19.51
C MET A 79 19.48 2.62 -18.81
N ALA A 80 19.07 3.71 -18.16
CA ALA A 80 20.01 4.59 -17.47
C ALA A 80 20.65 3.89 -16.27
N ILE A 81 19.86 3.27 -15.41
CA ILE A 81 20.38 2.55 -14.23
C ILE A 81 21.12 1.27 -14.66
N PHE A 82 20.60 0.57 -15.66
CA PHE A 82 21.23 -0.61 -16.24
C PHE A 82 22.66 -0.32 -16.75
N SER A 83 22.80 0.75 -17.57
CA SER A 83 24.09 1.15 -18.13
C SER A 83 25.07 1.70 -17.08
N ALA A 84 24.55 2.40 -16.04
CA ALA A 84 25.38 2.87 -14.96
C ALA A 84 26.00 1.71 -14.18
N TYR A 85 25.21 0.72 -13.74
CA TYR A 85 25.75 -0.47 -13.08
C TYR A 85 26.68 -1.29 -13.99
N ALA A 86 26.37 -1.38 -15.29
CA ALA A 86 27.24 -2.08 -16.25
C ALA A 86 28.62 -1.41 -16.34
N ASN A 87 28.68 -0.07 -16.33
CA ASN A 87 29.91 0.71 -16.41
C ASN A 87 30.72 0.66 -15.13
N ASP A 88 30.07 0.78 -13.97
CA ASP A 88 30.73 1.01 -12.67
C ASP A 88 31.05 -0.32 -11.96
N GLU A 89 30.18 -1.33 -12.09
CA GLU A 89 30.26 -2.59 -11.34
C GLU A 89 30.33 -3.83 -12.24
N GLY A 90 30.26 -3.64 -13.54
CA GLY A 90 30.33 -4.69 -14.56
C GLY A 90 28.95 -5.30 -14.89
N TYR A 91 28.86 -5.83 -16.12
CA TYR A 91 27.62 -6.37 -16.70
C TYR A 91 26.98 -7.49 -15.86
N ASP A 92 27.81 -8.27 -15.17
CA ASP A 92 27.33 -9.37 -14.33
C ASP A 92 26.50 -8.92 -13.12
N ASN A 93 26.57 -7.64 -12.73
CA ASN A 93 25.92 -7.09 -11.55
C ASN A 93 24.66 -6.26 -11.87
N VAL A 94 24.36 -6.01 -13.14
CA VAL A 94 23.30 -5.08 -13.57
C VAL A 94 21.91 -5.39 -13.03
N PHE A 95 21.56 -6.66 -12.87
CA PHE A 95 20.27 -7.06 -12.29
C PHE A 95 20.34 -7.18 -10.77
N ALA A 96 21.41 -7.76 -10.25
CA ALA A 96 21.60 -7.97 -8.82
C ALA A 96 21.55 -6.67 -8.03
N GLN A 97 22.22 -5.63 -8.50
CA GLN A 97 22.26 -4.31 -7.83
C GLN A 97 20.91 -3.59 -7.88
N GLN A 98 20.20 -3.64 -9.01
CA GLN A 98 18.84 -3.10 -9.09
C GLN A 98 17.90 -3.84 -8.15
N LEU A 99 17.97 -5.18 -8.14
CA LEU A 99 17.12 -6.02 -7.32
C LEU A 99 17.36 -5.77 -5.83
N ALA A 100 18.61 -5.73 -5.38
CA ALA A 100 18.97 -5.52 -3.98
C ALA A 100 18.39 -4.24 -3.36
N SER A 101 18.15 -3.20 -4.18
CA SER A 101 17.57 -1.93 -3.73
C SER A 101 16.04 -1.91 -3.69
N LEU A 102 15.37 -2.90 -4.28
CA LEU A 102 13.91 -2.90 -4.50
C LEU A 102 13.19 -4.08 -3.83
N ILE A 103 13.87 -5.22 -3.68
CA ILE A 103 13.28 -6.48 -3.26
C ILE A 103 12.96 -6.52 -1.77
N SER A 104 11.89 -7.22 -1.44
CA SER A 104 11.45 -7.52 -0.07
C SER A 104 11.11 -9.01 0.07
N GLU A 105 11.08 -9.50 1.30
CA GLU A 105 10.68 -10.87 1.61
C GLU A 105 9.31 -11.22 1.01
N GLY A 106 9.23 -12.37 0.34
CA GLY A 106 8.02 -12.89 -0.28
C GLY A 106 7.67 -12.28 -1.64
N ASP A 107 8.54 -11.42 -2.20
CA ASP A 107 8.42 -10.99 -3.59
C ASP A 107 8.73 -12.15 -4.55
N VAL A 108 8.46 -11.98 -5.84
CA VAL A 108 8.71 -12.98 -6.88
C VAL A 108 9.76 -12.46 -7.85
N VAL A 109 10.70 -13.30 -8.24
CA VAL A 109 11.76 -12.97 -9.20
C VAL A 109 11.75 -13.97 -10.34
N ILE A 110 11.56 -13.50 -11.58
CA ILE A 110 11.54 -14.32 -12.79
C ILE A 110 12.79 -14.03 -13.60
N GLY A 111 13.63 -15.07 -13.78
CA GLY A 111 14.79 -15.03 -14.66
C GLY A 111 14.53 -15.78 -15.95
N ILE A 112 14.65 -15.10 -17.08
CA ILE A 112 14.52 -15.69 -18.42
C ILE A 112 15.90 -15.81 -19.04
N SER A 113 16.35 -17.04 -19.29
CA SER A 113 17.65 -17.30 -19.89
C SER A 113 17.62 -18.62 -20.69
N ALA A 114 17.65 -18.56 -22.00
CA ALA A 114 17.61 -19.74 -22.84
C ALA A 114 18.69 -20.75 -22.47
N SER A 115 19.94 -20.34 -22.24
CA SER A 115 21.02 -21.21 -21.81
C SER A 115 21.00 -21.57 -20.33
N GLY A 116 20.24 -20.82 -19.50
CA GLY A 116 20.26 -20.95 -18.04
C GLY A 116 21.61 -20.63 -17.38
N ASN A 117 22.55 -19.99 -18.09
CA ASN A 117 23.91 -19.74 -17.60
C ASN A 117 24.35 -18.26 -17.66
N SER A 118 23.44 -17.30 -17.85
CA SER A 118 23.76 -15.89 -17.89
C SER A 118 24.21 -15.37 -16.51
N PRO A 119 25.47 -14.93 -16.33
CA PRO A 119 26.01 -14.61 -15.00
C PRO A 119 25.21 -13.53 -14.24
N ASN A 120 24.73 -12.51 -14.95
CA ASN A 120 23.92 -11.44 -14.34
C ASN A 120 22.56 -11.93 -13.84
N VAL A 121 21.91 -12.89 -14.54
CA VAL A 121 20.67 -13.51 -14.09
C VAL A 121 20.93 -14.38 -12.86
N LEU A 122 22.01 -15.19 -12.88
CA LEU A 122 22.38 -16.04 -11.75
C LEU A 122 22.66 -15.23 -10.48
N LYS A 123 23.45 -14.15 -10.58
CA LYS A 123 23.71 -13.25 -9.44
C LYS A 123 22.45 -12.60 -8.86
N ALA A 124 21.51 -12.24 -9.71
CA ALA A 124 20.24 -11.71 -9.23
C ALA A 124 19.40 -12.76 -8.49
N MET A 125 19.45 -14.03 -8.93
CA MET A 125 18.82 -15.14 -8.20
C MET A 125 19.45 -15.42 -6.83
N GLU A 126 20.78 -15.22 -6.69
CA GLU A 126 21.46 -15.26 -5.38
C GLU A 126 20.97 -14.17 -4.44
N VAL A 127 20.74 -12.96 -4.97
CA VAL A 127 20.12 -11.86 -4.20
C VAL A 127 18.68 -12.21 -3.81
N ALA A 128 17.87 -12.73 -4.74
CA ALA A 128 16.51 -13.14 -4.48
C ALA A 128 16.41 -14.17 -3.34
N GLU A 129 17.35 -15.13 -3.30
CA GLU A 129 17.45 -16.12 -2.23
C GLU A 129 17.73 -15.48 -0.86
N GLN A 130 18.67 -14.54 -0.81
CA GLN A 130 19.02 -13.84 0.44
C GLN A 130 17.83 -13.09 1.04
N PHE A 131 16.93 -12.59 0.20
CA PHE A 131 15.71 -11.88 0.60
C PHE A 131 14.47 -12.80 0.74
N GLN A 132 14.64 -14.12 0.62
CA GLN A 132 13.56 -15.12 0.73
C GLN A 132 12.42 -14.84 -0.27
N ALA A 133 12.77 -14.39 -1.47
CA ALA A 133 11.83 -14.23 -2.57
C ALA A 133 11.63 -15.54 -3.32
N THR A 134 10.44 -15.76 -3.87
CA THR A 134 10.18 -16.92 -4.73
C THR A 134 10.87 -16.74 -6.08
N ARG A 135 11.70 -17.70 -6.46
CA ARG A 135 12.52 -17.68 -7.69
C ARG A 135 11.90 -18.56 -8.77
N ILE A 136 11.68 -17.97 -9.94
CA ILE A 136 11.14 -18.67 -11.13
C ILE A 136 12.15 -18.56 -12.26
N GLY A 137 12.46 -19.67 -12.92
CA GLY A 137 13.38 -19.72 -14.05
C GLY A 137 12.72 -20.25 -15.32
N PHE A 138 12.83 -19.51 -16.42
CA PHE A 138 12.48 -20.00 -17.75
C PHE A 138 13.76 -20.27 -18.53
N THR A 139 13.96 -21.53 -18.95
CA THR A 139 15.18 -21.94 -19.62
C THR A 139 14.90 -22.84 -20.83
N GLY A 140 15.93 -23.04 -21.67
CA GLY A 140 16.00 -24.04 -22.72
C GLY A 140 17.22 -24.93 -22.52
N PHE A 141 17.71 -25.51 -23.59
CA PHE A 141 18.90 -26.36 -23.65
C PHE A 141 18.88 -27.49 -22.59
N ASP A 142 19.82 -27.47 -21.66
CA ASP A 142 19.91 -28.40 -20.53
C ASP A 142 19.40 -27.79 -19.20
N GLY A 143 18.85 -26.59 -19.25
CA GLY A 143 18.38 -25.86 -18.08
C GLY A 143 19.44 -25.02 -17.38
N GLY A 144 20.71 -25.32 -17.59
CA GLY A 144 21.85 -24.65 -17.02
C GLY A 144 21.86 -24.58 -15.49
N LYS A 145 22.61 -23.63 -14.93
CA LYS A 145 22.68 -23.39 -13.50
C LYS A 145 21.37 -22.79 -12.94
N LEU A 146 20.69 -21.95 -13.74
CA LEU A 146 19.45 -21.30 -13.34
C LEU A 146 18.39 -22.33 -12.94
N GLY A 147 18.24 -23.42 -13.71
CA GLY A 147 17.29 -24.47 -13.40
C GLY A 147 17.52 -25.19 -12.07
N GLN A 148 18.77 -25.15 -11.55
CA GLN A 148 19.13 -25.76 -10.27
C GLN A 148 18.99 -24.78 -9.08
N MET A 149 18.85 -23.48 -9.35
CA MET A 149 18.83 -22.41 -8.33
C MET A 149 17.42 -21.94 -7.97
N VAL A 150 16.44 -22.19 -8.83
CA VAL A 150 15.10 -21.62 -8.69
C VAL A 150 14.13 -22.59 -8.02
N ASP A 151 13.08 -22.04 -7.43
CA ASP A 151 12.04 -22.80 -6.76
C ASP A 151 11.06 -23.42 -7.77
N LEU A 152 10.77 -22.69 -8.87
CA LEU A 152 9.93 -23.15 -9.97
C LEU A 152 10.73 -23.05 -11.28
N HIS A 153 11.02 -24.18 -11.92
CA HIS A 153 11.84 -24.26 -13.13
C HIS A 153 11.01 -24.71 -14.34
N VAL A 154 10.61 -23.78 -15.19
CA VAL A 154 9.97 -24.11 -16.47
C VAL A 154 11.05 -24.30 -17.54
N HIS A 155 11.29 -25.56 -17.89
CA HIS A 155 12.30 -25.96 -18.86
C HIS A 155 11.66 -26.26 -20.22
N ILE A 156 12.22 -25.68 -21.29
CA ILE A 156 11.88 -25.97 -22.69
C ILE A 156 12.92 -26.95 -23.25
N PRO A 157 12.54 -28.18 -23.58
CA PRO A 157 13.46 -29.20 -24.07
C PRO A 157 13.84 -28.98 -25.55
N ASN A 158 14.52 -27.86 -25.84
CA ASN A 158 14.93 -27.43 -27.16
C ASN A 158 16.30 -26.73 -27.10
N ASN A 159 17.14 -26.99 -28.13
CA ASN A 159 18.50 -26.47 -28.24
C ASN A 159 18.66 -25.36 -29.27
N ASN A 160 17.58 -24.78 -29.77
CA ASN A 160 17.60 -23.65 -30.69
C ASN A 160 17.12 -22.38 -29.98
N TYR A 161 18.00 -21.36 -29.89
CA TYR A 161 17.69 -20.10 -29.20
C TYR A 161 16.39 -19.46 -29.64
N GLY A 162 16.15 -19.34 -30.97
CA GLY A 162 14.93 -18.69 -31.47
C GLY A 162 13.66 -19.43 -31.08
N GLN A 163 13.68 -20.78 -31.16
CA GLN A 163 12.52 -21.60 -30.77
C GLN A 163 12.28 -21.57 -29.26
N VAL A 164 13.35 -21.55 -28.45
CA VAL A 164 13.23 -21.38 -26.99
C VAL A 164 12.63 -20.02 -26.65
N GLU A 165 13.10 -18.94 -27.30
CA GLU A 165 12.60 -17.58 -27.09
C GLU A 165 11.13 -17.43 -27.54
N ASP A 166 10.74 -18.03 -28.67
CA ASP A 166 9.35 -18.08 -29.13
C ASP A 166 8.45 -18.73 -28.07
N ILE A 167 8.89 -19.87 -27.50
CA ILE A 167 8.11 -20.59 -26.48
C ILE A 167 8.09 -19.83 -25.15
N HIS A 168 9.17 -19.14 -24.74
CA HIS A 168 9.17 -18.27 -23.58
C HIS A 168 8.13 -17.14 -23.71
N MET A 169 7.99 -16.55 -24.90
CA MET A 169 6.94 -15.58 -25.20
C MET A 169 5.54 -16.20 -25.13
N MET A 170 5.39 -17.43 -25.60
CA MET A 170 4.11 -18.16 -25.48
C MET A 170 3.75 -18.45 -24.00
N LEU A 171 4.73 -18.80 -23.16
CA LEU A 171 4.51 -19.01 -21.73
C LEU A 171 4.01 -17.76 -21.03
N GLU A 172 4.57 -16.62 -21.37
CA GLU A 172 4.12 -15.31 -20.86
C GLU A 172 2.65 -15.05 -21.23
N HIS A 173 2.29 -15.20 -22.52
CA HIS A 173 0.92 -15.05 -22.97
C HIS A 173 -0.06 -16.05 -22.33
N MET A 174 0.35 -17.32 -22.15
CA MET A 174 -0.44 -18.32 -21.43
C MET A 174 -0.71 -17.88 -19.98
N ALA A 175 0.32 -17.40 -19.29
CA ALA A 175 0.17 -16.93 -17.91
C ALA A 175 -0.75 -15.71 -17.82
N VAL A 176 -0.60 -14.73 -18.70
CA VAL A 176 -1.45 -13.54 -18.73
C VAL A 176 -2.92 -13.89 -19.01
N ASN A 177 -3.18 -14.76 -20.00
CA ASN A 177 -4.54 -15.20 -20.32
C ASN A 177 -5.18 -15.96 -19.16
N ALA A 178 -4.45 -16.89 -18.53
CA ALA A 178 -4.96 -17.62 -17.37
C ALA A 178 -5.23 -16.69 -16.17
N LEU A 179 -4.39 -15.67 -15.95
CA LEU A 179 -4.61 -14.66 -14.91
C LEU A 179 -5.81 -13.75 -15.21
N GLN A 180 -6.10 -13.49 -16.50
CA GLN A 180 -7.32 -12.78 -16.91
C GLN A 180 -8.57 -13.63 -16.66
N ASP A 181 -8.52 -14.93 -16.99
CA ASP A 181 -9.65 -15.85 -16.78
C ASP A 181 -9.96 -16.01 -15.29
N ARG A 182 -8.96 -16.08 -14.42
CA ARG A 182 -9.16 -16.16 -12.97
C ARG A 182 -9.94 -14.97 -12.41
N VAL A 183 -9.65 -13.76 -12.84
CA VAL A 183 -10.42 -12.58 -12.40
C VAL A 183 -11.80 -12.46 -13.01
N GLN A 184 -12.15 -13.32 -13.98
CA GLN A 184 -13.51 -13.43 -14.53
C GLN A 184 -14.34 -14.49 -13.82
N THR A 185 -13.70 -15.59 -13.40
CA THR A 185 -14.36 -16.74 -12.77
C THR A 185 -14.39 -16.65 -11.27
N ASP A 186 -13.35 -16.10 -10.68
CA ASP A 186 -13.23 -15.97 -9.24
C ASP A 186 -13.96 -14.72 -8.76
N LEU A 187 -14.45 -14.79 -7.55
CA LEU A 187 -14.86 -13.57 -6.84
C LEU A 187 -13.64 -12.73 -6.58
N PRO A 188 -13.71 -11.39 -6.78
CA PRO A 188 -12.60 -10.53 -6.38
C PRO A 188 -12.24 -10.86 -4.94
N PRO A 189 -10.93 -10.87 -4.61
CA PRO A 189 -10.53 -11.11 -3.24
C PRO A 189 -11.32 -10.11 -2.44
N LYS A 190 -12.10 -10.59 -1.49
CA LYS A 190 -12.73 -9.70 -0.53
C LYS A 190 -11.60 -8.81 -0.08
N LYS A 191 -11.69 -7.50 -0.39
CA LYS A 191 -10.66 -6.55 0.02
C LYS A 191 -10.34 -6.89 1.47
N ARG A 192 -9.18 -7.50 1.72
CA ARG A 192 -8.67 -7.75 3.06
C ARG A 192 -8.22 -6.43 3.67
N ILE A 193 -9.13 -5.48 3.70
CA ILE A 193 -9.00 -4.27 4.47
C ILE A 193 -10.43 -3.88 4.79
N PHE A 194 -10.93 -4.28 5.96
CA PHE A 194 -12.13 -3.75 6.61
C PHE A 194 -13.52 -4.00 5.95
N GLU A 195 -13.66 -4.71 4.82
CA GLU A 195 -14.97 -4.95 4.18
C GLU A 195 -15.78 -6.10 4.80
N ASP A 196 -15.18 -7.03 5.56
CA ASP A 196 -15.87 -8.15 6.20
C ASP A 196 -16.00 -8.05 7.71
N LEU A 197 -15.37 -7.08 8.32
CA LEU A 197 -15.74 -6.74 9.69
C LEU A 197 -16.83 -5.67 9.58
N PRO A 198 -18.07 -5.96 9.98
CA PRO A 198 -19.03 -4.90 10.19
C PRO A 198 -18.31 -3.84 11.02
N ILE A 199 -18.56 -2.57 10.77
CA ILE A 199 -18.00 -1.46 11.56
C ILE A 199 -18.13 -1.79 13.05
N SER A 200 -19.22 -2.49 13.45
CA SER A 200 -19.41 -3.07 14.78
C SER A 200 -18.35 -4.09 15.22
N ALA A 201 -17.61 -4.75 14.34
CA ALA A 201 -16.55 -5.70 14.73
C ALA A 201 -15.15 -5.04 14.73
N ILE A 202 -14.94 -3.98 13.93
CA ILE A 202 -13.79 -3.06 14.08
C ILE A 202 -13.94 -2.25 15.36
N LEU A 203 -15.20 -1.96 15.73
CA LEU A 203 -15.64 -1.28 16.95
C LEU A 203 -15.89 -2.23 18.12
N ALA A 204 -15.65 -3.56 17.96
CA ALA A 204 -15.70 -4.48 19.08
C ALA A 204 -14.76 -4.00 20.19
N GLU A 205 -15.29 -3.85 21.40
CA GLU A 205 -14.57 -3.33 22.59
C GLU A 205 -13.20 -3.97 22.78
N GLU A 206 -13.02 -5.23 22.35
CA GLU A 206 -11.74 -5.95 22.38
C GLU A 206 -10.69 -5.37 21.43
N THR A 207 -11.07 -4.98 20.20
CA THR A 207 -10.13 -4.42 19.21
C THR A 207 -9.73 -3.01 19.59
N ILE A 208 -10.68 -2.19 20.03
CA ILE A 208 -10.41 -0.83 20.54
C ILE A 208 -9.64 -0.90 21.86
N SER A 209 -9.97 -1.85 22.75
CA SER A 209 -9.27 -2.06 24.01
C SER A 209 -7.84 -2.56 23.85
N GLN A 210 -7.55 -3.35 22.80
CA GLN A 210 -6.19 -3.78 22.46
C GLN A 210 -5.34 -2.66 21.86
N LEU A 211 -5.96 -1.76 21.07
CA LEU A 211 -5.26 -0.66 20.40
C LEU A 211 -5.13 0.60 21.30
N PHE A 212 -6.04 0.84 22.23
CA PHE A 212 -6.15 2.12 22.94
C PHE A 212 -6.37 2.02 24.46
N GLY A 213 -6.32 0.82 25.03
CA GLY A 213 -6.52 0.60 26.48
C GLY A 213 -7.99 0.65 26.92
N LYS A 214 -8.30 -0.01 28.05
CA LYS A 214 -9.66 -0.13 28.57
C LYS A 214 -10.22 1.21 29.03
N SER A 215 -11.23 1.73 28.33
CA SER A 215 -12.04 2.86 28.81
C SER A 215 -13.49 2.42 28.99
N THR A 216 -14.02 2.57 30.19
CA THR A 216 -15.37 2.16 30.59
C THR A 216 -16.35 3.31 30.33
N VAL A 217 -17.22 3.16 29.32
CA VAL A 217 -18.44 4.01 29.20
C VAL A 217 -19.59 3.14 28.67
N VAL A 218 -20.69 3.12 29.40
CA VAL A 218 -21.95 2.43 29.05
C VAL A 218 -22.79 3.36 28.17
N VAL A 219 -23.30 2.88 27.03
CA VAL A 219 -24.19 3.66 26.15
C VAL A 219 -25.27 2.80 25.51
N GLU A 220 -26.49 3.33 25.47
CA GLU A 220 -27.66 2.79 24.75
C GLU A 220 -27.53 2.89 23.23
N LYS A 221 -28.13 1.92 22.52
CA LYS A 221 -28.09 1.82 21.05
C LYS A 221 -28.93 2.89 20.37
N GLN A 222 -28.33 3.69 19.49
CA GLN A 222 -29.01 4.44 18.44
C GLN A 222 -28.56 3.90 17.05
N GLU A 223 -29.44 3.95 16.04
CA GLU A 223 -29.13 3.51 14.67
C GLU A 223 -28.12 4.46 14.00
N PRO A 224 -27.21 3.93 13.14
CA PRO A 224 -26.16 4.74 12.50
C PRO A 224 -26.73 5.69 11.44
N ASP A 225 -26.33 6.97 11.50
CA ASP A 225 -26.77 8.05 10.60
C ASP A 225 -25.99 8.12 9.26
N LYS A 226 -25.01 7.21 9.06
CA LYS A 226 -24.19 7.12 7.84
C LYS A 226 -24.10 5.72 7.31
N THR A 227 -24.10 5.58 5.97
CA THR A 227 -23.89 4.29 5.34
C THR A 227 -22.40 3.91 5.39
N PRO A 228 -22.04 2.62 5.51
CA PRO A 228 -20.66 2.16 5.44
C PRO A 228 -19.93 2.62 4.18
N GLN A 229 -20.66 2.85 3.10
CA GLN A 229 -20.14 3.26 1.80
C GLN A 229 -19.60 4.69 1.79
N GLU A 230 -20.29 5.62 2.47
CA GLU A 230 -19.84 7.02 2.60
C GLU A 230 -18.54 7.14 3.42
N SER A 231 -18.40 6.30 4.44
CA SER A 231 -17.17 6.26 5.27
C SER A 231 -15.97 5.73 4.50
N ILE A 232 -16.17 4.71 3.65
CA ILE A 232 -15.12 4.13 2.79
C ILE A 232 -14.68 5.12 1.71
N GLU A 233 -15.63 5.82 1.09
CA GLU A 233 -15.33 6.84 0.08
C GLU A 233 -14.50 7.99 0.66
N LEU A 234 -14.81 8.40 1.88
CA LEU A 234 -14.00 9.40 2.59
C LEU A 234 -12.56 8.94 2.83
N LEU A 235 -12.36 7.73 3.37
CA LEU A 235 -11.02 7.18 3.62
C LEU A 235 -10.22 7.02 2.31
N TYR A 236 -10.89 6.63 1.23
CA TYR A 236 -10.29 6.57 -0.10
C TYR A 236 -9.85 7.97 -0.58
N ASN A 237 -10.69 8.98 -0.47
CA ASN A 237 -10.38 10.36 -0.86
C ASN A 237 -9.20 10.91 -0.05
N ILE A 238 -9.18 10.70 1.26
CA ILE A 238 -8.05 11.07 2.12
C ILE A 238 -6.76 10.36 1.69
N SER A 239 -6.83 9.07 1.34
CA SER A 239 -5.67 8.32 0.85
C SER A 239 -5.14 8.87 -0.48
N GLN A 240 -6.02 9.33 -1.39
CA GLN A 240 -5.63 9.99 -2.65
C GLN A 240 -4.92 11.33 -2.39
N GLU A 241 -5.45 12.16 -1.49
CA GLU A 241 -4.83 13.43 -1.10
C GLU A 241 -3.43 13.21 -0.52
N LEU A 242 -3.26 12.16 0.29
CA LEU A 242 -1.96 11.77 0.84
C LEU A 242 -0.97 11.27 -0.23
N ALA A 243 -1.45 10.76 -1.36
CA ALA A 243 -0.62 10.29 -2.49
C ALA A 243 -0.16 11.44 -3.40
N GLU A 244 -0.85 12.57 -3.40
CA GLU A 244 -0.46 13.74 -4.18
C GLU A 244 0.85 14.38 -3.66
N ARG A 245 1.62 15.04 -4.55
CA ARG A 245 2.87 15.74 -4.18
C ARG A 245 2.59 17.14 -3.61
N LEU A 246 1.68 17.24 -2.66
CA LEU A 246 1.42 18.48 -1.92
C LEU A 246 2.50 18.67 -0.82
N ASP A 247 2.77 19.94 -0.47
CA ASP A 247 3.49 20.23 0.76
C ASP A 247 2.66 19.80 1.99
N LEU A 248 3.35 19.63 3.12
CA LEU A 248 2.69 19.12 4.34
C LEU A 248 1.52 19.99 4.77
N HIS A 249 1.67 21.31 4.72
CA HIS A 249 0.64 22.24 5.17
C HIS A 249 -0.66 22.13 4.35
N SER A 250 -0.55 22.24 3.02
CA SER A 250 -1.69 22.08 2.09
C SER A 250 -2.39 20.73 2.23
N MET A 251 -1.61 19.67 2.46
CA MET A 251 -2.15 18.33 2.72
C MET A 251 -3.00 18.30 4.01
N LEU A 252 -2.49 18.88 5.11
CA LEU A 252 -3.20 18.92 6.40
C LEU A 252 -4.50 19.72 6.31
N GLU A 253 -4.47 20.87 5.62
CA GLU A 253 -5.66 21.68 5.37
C GLU A 253 -6.76 20.89 4.65
N ARG A 254 -6.39 20.18 3.60
CA ARG A 254 -7.32 19.43 2.77
C ARG A 254 -7.92 18.23 3.50
N ILE A 255 -7.10 17.50 4.26
CA ILE A 255 -7.56 16.41 5.14
C ILE A 255 -8.55 16.93 6.18
N LEU A 256 -8.22 18.06 6.81
CA LEU A 256 -9.09 18.68 7.81
C LEU A 256 -10.45 19.06 7.20
N LEU A 257 -10.48 19.73 6.04
CA LEU A 257 -11.72 20.11 5.37
C LEU A 257 -12.58 18.89 4.99
N LEU A 258 -11.99 17.86 4.42
CA LEU A 258 -12.68 16.61 4.10
C LEU A 258 -13.26 15.95 5.36
N THR A 259 -12.51 15.94 6.45
CA THR A 259 -12.96 15.40 7.74
C THR A 259 -14.15 16.16 8.28
N LEU A 260 -14.07 17.51 8.32
CA LEU A 260 -15.16 18.35 8.81
C LEU A 260 -16.43 18.22 7.97
N GLN A 261 -16.30 18.19 6.66
CA GLN A 261 -17.42 18.03 5.74
C GLN A 261 -18.15 16.69 5.98
N ASN A 262 -17.41 15.61 6.12
CA ASN A 262 -18.01 14.28 6.30
C ASN A 262 -18.58 14.05 7.70
N LEU A 263 -17.97 14.61 8.75
CA LEU A 263 -18.51 14.57 10.10
C LEU A 263 -19.57 15.65 10.35
N LYS A 264 -19.85 16.50 9.33
CA LYS A 264 -20.72 17.68 9.44
C LYS A 264 -20.30 18.60 10.60
N ALA A 265 -19.00 18.58 10.92
CA ALA A 265 -18.46 19.33 12.05
C ALA A 265 -18.27 20.81 11.71
N ALA A 266 -18.62 21.70 12.64
CA ALA A 266 -18.56 23.14 12.42
C ALA A 266 -17.14 23.71 12.45
N SER A 267 -16.24 23.03 13.18
CA SER A 267 -14.84 23.43 13.29
C SER A 267 -13.95 22.25 13.66
N GLY A 268 -12.64 22.41 13.47
CA GLY A 268 -11.67 21.42 13.88
C GLY A 268 -10.24 21.88 13.66
N SER A 269 -9.30 21.07 14.13
CA SER A 269 -7.87 21.28 13.97
C SER A 269 -7.14 19.95 13.75
N ILE A 270 -6.09 20.00 12.94
CA ILE A 270 -5.10 18.94 12.83
C ILE A 270 -3.74 19.55 13.13
N VAL A 271 -2.98 18.95 14.03
CA VAL A 271 -1.68 19.47 14.46
C VAL A 271 -0.67 18.31 14.41
N VAL A 272 0.52 18.57 13.88
CA VAL A 272 1.62 17.61 13.76
C VAL A 272 2.76 18.02 14.67
N LEU A 273 3.36 17.03 15.35
CA LEU A 273 4.40 17.19 16.37
C LEU A 273 5.70 16.56 15.89
N ASP A 274 6.84 17.16 16.32
CA ASP A 274 8.17 16.57 16.17
C ASP A 274 8.45 15.49 17.23
N ASP A 275 9.70 15.02 17.26
CA ASP A 275 10.16 13.97 18.17
C ASP A 275 10.17 14.43 19.63
N ASP A 276 10.27 15.73 19.89
CA ASP A 276 10.29 16.36 21.21
C ASP A 276 8.88 16.83 21.66
N GLY A 277 7.84 16.64 20.83
CA GLY A 277 6.46 17.03 21.10
C GLY A 277 6.14 18.49 20.77
N HIS A 278 7.02 19.20 20.05
CA HIS A 278 6.75 20.55 19.59
C HIS A 278 5.95 20.54 18.30
N VAL A 279 5.10 21.54 18.12
CA VAL A 279 4.29 21.70 16.91
C VAL A 279 5.18 22.13 15.73
N ILE A 280 5.20 21.31 14.67
CA ILE A 280 5.93 21.61 13.43
C ILE A 280 5.04 22.15 12.32
N ASP A 281 3.77 21.73 12.29
CA ASP A 281 2.79 22.18 11.30
C ASP A 281 1.35 21.86 11.77
N GLY A 282 0.35 22.36 11.06
CA GLY A 282 -1.05 22.06 11.34
C GLY A 282 -2.01 23.00 10.61
N ALA A 283 -3.30 22.67 10.70
CA ALA A 283 -4.37 23.46 10.15
C ALA A 283 -5.51 23.63 11.17
N LEU A 284 -6.21 24.76 11.11
CA LEU A 284 -7.41 25.06 11.85
C LEU A 284 -8.49 25.48 10.87
N ALA A 285 -9.71 24.96 11.00
CA ALA A 285 -10.83 25.38 10.17
C ALA A 285 -12.07 25.70 11.02
N TYR A 286 -12.81 26.71 10.60
CA TYR A 286 -14.06 27.14 11.20
C TYR A 286 -15.03 27.64 10.13
N GLY A 287 -16.29 27.20 10.19
CA GLY A 287 -17.32 27.61 9.24
C GLY A 287 -17.07 27.16 7.81
N GLY A 288 -16.32 26.06 7.62
CA GLY A 288 -15.97 25.52 6.30
C GLY A 288 -14.73 26.15 5.65
N GLU A 289 -14.07 27.10 6.33
CA GLU A 289 -12.88 27.78 5.81
C GLU A 289 -11.65 27.54 6.70
N VAL A 290 -10.49 27.35 6.08
CA VAL A 290 -9.21 27.24 6.77
C VAL A 290 -8.78 28.62 7.27
N GLN A 291 -8.30 28.67 8.51
CA GLN A 291 -7.83 29.88 9.17
C GLN A 291 -6.30 29.94 9.16
N ASN A 292 -5.74 31.00 8.60
CA ASN A 292 -4.30 31.25 8.69
C ASN A 292 -3.87 31.42 10.15
N ARG A 293 -3.08 30.48 10.67
CA ARG A 293 -2.55 30.50 12.03
C ARG A 293 -1.04 30.27 12.03
N THR A 294 -0.36 30.92 12.97
CA THR A 294 1.06 30.68 13.20
C THR A 294 1.27 29.37 13.98
N THR A 295 2.45 28.76 13.84
CA THR A 295 2.85 27.57 14.62
C THR A 295 2.67 27.78 16.13
N GLN A 296 2.95 29.00 16.63
CA GLN A 296 2.74 29.34 18.03
C GLN A 296 1.28 29.27 18.46
N GLN A 297 0.36 29.76 17.62
CA GLN A 297 -1.08 29.70 17.91
C GLN A 297 -1.63 28.26 17.86
N LEU A 298 -1.02 27.38 17.05
CA LEU A 298 -1.33 25.95 17.03
C LEU A 298 -0.73 25.26 18.27
N ALA A 299 0.43 25.67 18.74
CA ALA A 299 1.03 25.16 19.98
C ALA A 299 0.15 25.43 21.21
N ASP A 300 -0.50 26.59 21.28
CA ASP A 300 -1.42 26.92 22.36
C ASP A 300 -2.63 25.95 22.42
N ILE A 301 -3.01 25.32 21.29
CA ILE A 301 -4.09 24.31 21.24
C ILE A 301 -3.64 23.01 21.92
N ILE A 302 -2.36 22.65 21.78
CA ILE A 302 -1.79 21.39 22.34
C ILE A 302 -1.42 21.55 23.81
N GLN A 303 -0.95 22.72 24.22
CA GLN A 303 -0.50 22.94 25.61
C GLN A 303 -1.64 22.90 26.63
N GLN A 304 -2.87 23.13 26.21
CA GLN A 304 -4.03 23.22 27.11
C GLN A 304 -5.28 22.59 26.46
N GLY A 305 -6.07 21.90 27.28
CA GLY A 305 -7.37 21.39 26.89
C GLY A 305 -7.35 19.97 26.27
N LEU A 306 -8.40 19.65 25.51
CA LEU A 306 -8.67 18.29 25.04
C LEU A 306 -7.55 17.70 24.16
N ALA A 307 -6.99 18.50 23.26
CA ALA A 307 -5.91 18.04 22.38
C ALA A 307 -4.65 17.67 23.18
N GLY A 308 -4.30 18.48 24.18
CA GLY A 308 -3.18 18.18 25.09
C GLY A 308 -3.41 16.91 25.90
N TRP A 309 -4.62 16.74 26.43
CA TRP A 309 -5.00 15.52 27.13
C TRP A 309 -4.83 14.27 26.24
N VAL A 310 -5.25 14.34 24.95
CA VAL A 310 -5.11 13.25 23.98
C VAL A 310 -3.63 12.92 23.72
N VAL A 311 -2.77 13.93 23.63
CA VAL A 311 -1.32 13.74 23.47
C VAL A 311 -0.71 13.02 24.69
N GLU A 312 -1.02 13.48 25.90
CA GLU A 312 -0.47 12.93 27.13
C GLU A 312 -0.96 11.50 27.41
N ASN A 313 -2.26 11.26 27.21
CA ASN A 313 -2.87 9.97 27.54
C ASN A 313 -2.87 8.98 26.39
N ARG A 314 -2.51 9.40 25.17
CA ARG A 314 -2.49 8.58 23.94
C ARG A 314 -3.82 7.91 23.66
N GLN A 315 -4.92 8.53 24.03
CA GLN A 315 -6.28 7.99 23.94
C GLN A 315 -7.19 8.93 23.17
N ALA A 316 -8.06 8.33 22.36
CA ALA A 316 -9.15 9.06 21.70
C ALA A 316 -10.20 9.52 22.72
N ALA A 317 -10.82 10.65 22.48
CA ALA A 317 -11.82 11.24 23.37
C ALA A 317 -13.09 11.64 22.62
N LEU A 318 -14.23 11.20 23.12
CA LEU A 318 -15.56 11.71 22.78
C LEU A 318 -16.06 12.53 23.97
N ILE A 319 -16.39 13.79 23.74
CA ILE A 319 -16.99 14.69 24.71
C ILE A 319 -18.41 15.01 24.26
N PRO A 320 -19.44 14.42 24.88
CA PRO A 320 -20.85 14.72 24.55
C PRO A 320 -21.21 16.15 24.88
N SER A 321 -20.75 16.67 26.04
CA SER A 321 -20.98 18.03 26.52
C SER A 321 -19.68 18.67 27.01
N THR A 322 -19.23 19.73 26.37
CA THR A 322 -18.02 20.44 26.76
C THR A 322 -18.16 21.24 28.04
N ARG A 323 -19.39 21.50 28.49
CA ARG A 323 -19.67 22.25 29.71
C ARG A 323 -19.20 21.56 30.97
N ASP A 324 -19.37 20.21 30.98
CA ASP A 324 -19.21 19.41 32.18
C ASP A 324 -17.91 18.56 32.13
N ASP A 325 -17.15 18.63 31.04
CA ASP A 325 -15.94 17.85 30.88
C ASP A 325 -14.69 18.67 31.29
N PRO A 326 -13.94 18.21 32.31
CA PRO A 326 -12.78 18.92 32.83
C PRO A 326 -11.62 19.02 31.84
N ARG A 327 -11.62 18.20 30.78
CA ARG A 327 -10.60 18.22 29.71
C ARG A 327 -10.83 19.36 28.71
N TRP A 328 -12.03 19.96 28.70
CA TRP A 328 -12.36 21.09 27.86
C TRP A 328 -12.06 22.41 28.54
N LEU A 329 -11.22 23.23 27.93
CA LEU A 329 -10.97 24.59 28.42
C LEU A 329 -11.87 25.57 27.66
N PRO A 330 -12.88 26.14 28.32
CA PRO A 330 -13.77 27.13 27.70
C PRO A 330 -12.97 28.40 27.36
N ARG A 331 -13.17 28.91 26.15
CA ARG A 331 -12.64 30.20 25.76
C ARG A 331 -13.59 31.30 26.17
N THR A 332 -13.09 32.53 26.37
CA THR A 332 -13.85 33.69 26.89
C THR A 332 -15.14 34.01 26.11
N TRP A 333 -15.23 33.64 24.83
CA TRP A 333 -16.43 33.80 23.99
C TRP A 333 -17.39 32.60 24.00
N GLU A 334 -17.07 31.54 24.74
CA GLU A 334 -17.85 30.29 24.83
C GLU A 334 -18.72 30.23 26.07
N GLU A 335 -18.74 31.30 26.90
CA GLU A 335 -19.49 31.32 28.16
C GLU A 335 -20.96 30.90 27.97
N GLY A 336 -21.32 29.81 28.63
CA GLY A 336 -22.67 29.30 28.69
C GLY A 336 -23.10 28.37 27.54
N LYS A 337 -22.29 28.17 26.50
CA LYS A 337 -22.60 27.22 25.39
C LYS A 337 -21.99 25.88 25.66
N SER A 338 -22.80 24.81 25.58
CA SER A 338 -22.33 23.46 25.56
C SER A 338 -22.15 23.02 24.11
N ARG A 339 -21.05 22.31 23.83
CA ARG A 339 -20.68 21.75 22.51
C ARG A 339 -20.41 20.28 22.65
N SER A 340 -20.28 19.56 21.56
CA SER A 340 -19.70 18.23 21.53
C SER A 340 -18.37 18.24 20.77
N ALA A 341 -17.45 17.38 21.18
CA ALA A 341 -16.13 17.33 20.59
C ALA A 341 -15.61 15.90 20.47
N LEU A 342 -14.84 15.66 19.39
CA LEU A 342 -14.04 14.47 19.19
C LEU A 342 -12.58 14.87 19.09
N SER A 343 -11.67 14.09 19.68
CA SER A 343 -10.24 14.28 19.52
C SER A 343 -9.52 12.93 19.50
N VAL A 344 -8.66 12.73 18.52
CA VAL A 344 -7.95 11.46 18.31
C VAL A 344 -6.46 11.69 18.06
N PRO A 345 -5.57 10.82 18.61
CA PRO A 345 -4.13 10.92 18.34
C PRO A 345 -3.79 10.43 16.93
N LEU A 346 -2.84 11.08 16.28
CA LEU A 346 -2.12 10.56 15.12
C LEU A 346 -0.93 9.76 15.66
N MET A 347 -0.93 8.44 15.42
CA MET A 347 0.06 7.53 16.00
C MET A 347 1.07 7.06 14.96
N SER A 348 2.37 7.11 15.28
CA SER A 348 3.43 6.45 14.52
C SER A 348 4.14 5.47 15.43
N GLN A 349 3.92 4.17 15.20
CA GLN A 349 4.30 3.14 16.17
C GLN A 349 3.69 3.45 17.55
N ASP A 350 4.46 3.50 18.61
CA ASP A 350 4.01 3.77 19.98
C ASP A 350 4.05 5.27 20.37
N ARG A 351 4.18 6.18 19.40
CA ARG A 351 4.33 7.61 19.66
C ARG A 351 3.22 8.44 19.01
N VAL A 352 2.75 9.47 19.73
CA VAL A 352 1.86 10.48 19.16
C VAL A 352 2.68 11.43 18.29
N VAL A 353 2.35 11.53 17.01
CA VAL A 353 2.95 12.45 16.03
C VAL A 353 2.01 13.58 15.66
N GLY A 354 0.85 13.65 16.30
CA GLY A 354 -0.12 14.73 16.08
C GLY A 354 -1.46 14.44 16.72
N VAL A 355 -2.40 15.36 16.54
CA VAL A 355 -3.79 15.27 17.05
C VAL A 355 -4.75 15.82 16.01
N LEU A 356 -5.87 15.15 15.82
CA LEU A 356 -6.99 15.60 15.01
C LEU A 356 -8.21 15.79 15.92
N THR A 357 -8.76 17.03 15.92
CA THR A 357 -9.90 17.41 16.78
C THR A 357 -11.02 17.98 15.91
N THR A 358 -12.27 17.60 16.20
CA THR A 358 -13.48 18.17 15.57
C THR A 358 -14.48 18.59 16.63
N VAL A 359 -15.26 19.65 16.34
CA VAL A 359 -16.20 20.25 17.29
C VAL A 359 -17.52 20.58 16.60
N GLN A 360 -18.62 20.23 17.25
CA GLN A 360 -19.98 20.61 16.88
C GLN A 360 -20.49 21.74 17.79
N PRO A 361 -21.35 22.64 17.27
CA PRO A 361 -21.80 23.82 18.02
C PRO A 361 -22.78 23.49 19.16
N GLU A 362 -23.34 22.29 19.19
CA GLU A 362 -24.31 21.82 20.18
C GLU A 362 -23.77 20.54 20.89
N ALA A 363 -24.29 20.25 22.05
CA ALA A 363 -23.99 19.04 22.81
C ALA A 363 -24.64 17.82 22.13
N ASP A 364 -24.10 16.64 22.43
CA ASP A 364 -24.62 15.33 22.02
C ASP A 364 -24.76 15.11 20.50
N GLN A 365 -23.98 15.85 19.71
CA GLN A 365 -24.01 15.76 18.24
C GLN A 365 -23.09 14.66 17.68
N PHE A 366 -22.08 14.25 18.42
CA PHE A 366 -21.18 13.17 18.00
C PHE A 366 -21.55 11.84 18.63
N THR A 367 -21.45 10.79 17.81
CA THR A 367 -21.70 9.40 18.18
C THR A 367 -20.38 8.63 18.34
N ARG A 368 -20.46 7.38 18.79
CA ARG A 368 -19.33 6.46 18.78
C ARG A 368 -18.86 6.11 17.36
N ASP A 369 -19.78 6.05 16.40
CA ASP A 369 -19.47 5.80 14.99
C ASP A 369 -18.67 6.97 14.40
N ASP A 370 -18.96 8.20 14.78
CA ASP A 370 -18.17 9.36 14.40
C ASP A 370 -16.76 9.33 15.01
N LEU A 371 -16.63 8.87 16.28
CA LEU A 371 -15.32 8.66 16.91
C LEU A 371 -14.52 7.59 16.18
N ALA A 372 -15.16 6.50 15.79
CA ALA A 372 -14.52 5.43 15.04
C ALA A 372 -14.08 5.89 13.64
N LEU A 373 -14.92 6.64 12.95
CA LEU A 373 -14.57 7.22 11.65
C LEU A 373 -13.38 8.18 11.78
N LEU A 374 -13.40 9.07 12.77
CA LEU A 374 -12.30 9.99 13.01
C LEU A 374 -11.00 9.25 13.37
N THR A 375 -11.10 8.15 14.13
CA THR A 375 -9.96 7.29 14.46
C THR A 375 -9.40 6.60 13.22
N ALA A 376 -10.25 6.10 12.32
CA ALA A 376 -9.83 5.51 11.04
C ALA A 376 -9.13 6.53 10.14
N ILE A 377 -9.63 7.77 10.09
CA ILE A 377 -8.96 8.88 9.39
C ILE A 377 -7.58 9.14 9.99
N ALA A 378 -7.49 9.26 11.32
CA ALA A 378 -6.24 9.50 12.01
C ALA A 378 -5.19 8.40 11.74
N LEU A 379 -5.63 7.14 11.71
CA LEU A 379 -4.77 6.00 11.39
C LEU A 379 -4.26 6.07 9.93
N THR A 380 -5.13 6.39 8.97
CA THR A 380 -4.79 6.56 7.56
C THR A 380 -3.74 7.67 7.37
N VAL A 381 -3.94 8.82 8.03
CA VAL A 381 -3.01 9.95 8.02
C VAL A 381 -1.67 9.58 8.65
N SER A 382 -1.67 8.81 9.72
CA SER A 382 -0.47 8.38 10.44
C SER A 382 0.39 7.43 9.62
N ILE A 383 -0.22 6.44 8.96
CA ILE A 383 0.49 5.42 8.15
C ILE A 383 1.11 6.06 6.91
N THR A 384 0.34 6.89 6.21
CA THR A 384 0.77 7.46 4.92
C THR A 384 1.59 8.74 5.08
N GLY A 385 1.33 9.51 6.13
CA GLY A 385 2.04 10.76 6.45
C GLY A 385 3.35 10.57 7.23
N GLY A 386 3.54 9.42 7.90
CA GLY A 386 4.64 9.18 8.82
C GLY A 386 6.05 9.36 8.23
N ALA A 387 6.24 9.09 6.93
CA ALA A 387 7.49 9.37 6.22
C ALA A 387 7.70 10.88 5.96
N ARG A 388 6.62 11.65 5.78
CA ARG A 388 6.67 13.10 5.52
C ARG A 388 6.83 13.92 6.80
N PHE A 389 6.33 13.42 7.92
CA PHE A 389 6.51 14.04 9.25
C PHE A 389 7.98 14.02 9.70
N LYS A 390 8.83 13.11 9.15
CA LYS A 390 10.26 12.98 9.43
C LYS A 390 11.17 13.85 8.55
N LEU A 391 10.67 14.44 7.47
CA LEU A 391 11.49 15.14 6.47
C LEU A 391 11.74 16.64 6.75
N LYS A 392 11.29 17.18 7.89
CA LYS A 392 11.53 18.58 8.29
C LYS A 392 12.56 18.75 9.42
N ASN A 393 13.36 17.70 9.70
CA ASN A 393 14.52 17.78 10.60
C ASN A 393 15.83 17.95 9.82
#